data_0ebaffc7ec3ccf6b1cd08a27e1f35647
#
_entry.id   0ebaffc7ec3ccf6b1cd08a27e1f35647
#
_cell.length_a   1.000
_cell.length_b   1.000
_cell.length_c   1.000
_cell.angle_alpha   90.00
_cell.angle_beta   90.00
_cell.angle_gamma   90.00
#
_symmetry.space_group_name_H-M   'P 1'
#
loop_
_entity.id
_entity.type
_entity.pdbx_description
1 polymer ?
#
loop_
_entity_poly.entity_id
_entity_poly.type
_entity_poly.pdbx_seq_one_letter_code
_entity_poly.pdbx_strand_id
1 'polypeptide(L)'
;MSQWNVLYDVYEKRLRASLAGRPIPRHVGVILDGNRRWAKSIGFTASQGHRVGAGKITEFLGWAEEVGVEIVTLWMLSTDNLSRQSDELSELLAIISQAVSALSQTGKWHLRIVGDLRLLPEDIASSLRQSAQESPSKSALSVNIAVGYGGRHEIVEAVREVIRDAGQRGESLEELASRLKDSDIAEHLYTGDQPDPDLVIRTSGEQRLSGFMIWQSAHSEFYFCETYWPDFRKIDFLRALRAYAQRERRMGK
;
A
#
# COMPACT_ATOMS: atom_id res chain seq x y z
N MET A 1 -18.87 -10.79 28.61
CA MET A 1 -18.22 -9.73 27.78
C MET A 1 -17.42 -8.85 28.71
N SER A 2 -16.12 -8.66 28.50
CA SER A 2 -15.30 -7.88 29.42
C SER A 2 -15.65 -6.39 29.30
N GLN A 3 -15.54 -5.61 30.40
CA GLN A 3 -15.76 -4.16 30.42
C GLN A 3 -14.91 -3.42 29.35
N TRP A 4 -13.77 -3.97 28.99
CA TRP A 4 -12.88 -3.43 27.94
C TRP A 4 -13.50 -3.46 26.55
N ASN A 5 -14.30 -4.48 26.22
CA ASN A 5 -14.98 -4.56 24.90
C ASN A 5 -16.04 -3.47 24.78
N VAL A 6 -16.79 -3.17 25.86
CA VAL A 6 -17.82 -2.11 25.84
C VAL A 6 -17.21 -0.73 25.63
N LEU A 7 -16.09 -0.43 26.30
CA LEU A 7 -15.38 0.84 26.13
C LEU A 7 -14.83 1.01 24.72
N TYR A 8 -14.30 -0.08 24.15
CA TYR A 8 -13.82 -0.09 22.78
C TYR A 8 -14.94 0.21 21.78
N ASP A 9 -16.08 -0.49 21.90
CA ASP A 9 -17.25 -0.30 21.04
C ASP A 9 -17.82 1.12 21.12
N VAL A 10 -17.90 1.69 22.32
CA VAL A 10 -18.35 3.08 22.52
C VAL A 10 -17.39 4.06 21.85
N TYR A 11 -16.09 3.83 21.98
CA TYR A 11 -15.08 4.69 21.37
C TYR A 11 -15.07 4.58 19.84
N GLU A 12 -15.20 3.38 19.29
CA GLU A 12 -15.34 3.16 17.84
C GLU A 12 -16.57 3.90 17.29
N LYS A 13 -17.73 3.76 17.94
CA LYS A 13 -18.96 4.47 17.56
C LYS A 13 -18.77 6.00 17.57
N ARG A 14 -18.07 6.55 18.56
CA ARG A 14 -17.77 7.99 18.62
C ARG A 14 -16.85 8.43 17.47
N LEU A 15 -15.82 7.64 17.16
CA LEU A 15 -14.93 7.94 16.03
C LEU A 15 -15.71 7.92 14.71
N ARG A 16 -16.55 6.90 14.48
CA ARG A 16 -17.42 6.84 13.29
C ARG A 16 -18.37 8.04 13.21
N ALA A 17 -19.02 8.40 14.29
CA ALA A 17 -19.90 9.56 14.34
C ALA A 17 -19.14 10.86 14.02
N SER A 18 -17.87 10.97 14.41
CA SER A 18 -17.03 12.14 14.11
C SER A 18 -16.61 12.24 12.63
N LEU A 19 -16.76 11.16 11.86
CA LEU A 19 -16.48 11.11 10.44
C LEU A 19 -17.73 11.34 9.57
N ALA A 20 -18.92 11.30 10.15
CA ALA A 20 -20.17 11.49 9.42
C ALA A 20 -20.19 12.86 8.72
N GLY A 21 -20.40 12.85 7.38
CA GLY A 21 -20.41 14.06 6.55
C GLY A 21 -19.06 14.74 6.34
N ARG A 22 -17.96 14.10 6.77
CA ARG A 22 -16.60 14.61 6.53
C ARG A 22 -15.95 13.94 5.32
N PRO A 23 -14.95 14.60 4.70
CA PRO A 23 -14.22 14.01 3.58
C PRO A 23 -13.48 12.74 4.03
N ILE A 24 -13.63 11.68 3.24
CA ILE A 24 -12.91 10.42 3.38
C ILE A 24 -11.87 10.34 2.25
N PRO A 25 -10.65 9.86 2.51
CA PRO A 25 -9.65 9.67 1.47
C PRO A 25 -10.15 8.65 0.44
N ARG A 26 -10.01 8.98 -0.82
CA ARG A 26 -10.37 8.08 -1.92
C ARG A 26 -9.34 6.97 -2.08
N HIS A 27 -8.06 7.31 -1.94
CA HIS A 27 -6.93 6.39 -2.03
C HIS A 27 -6.08 6.45 -0.75
N VAL A 28 -5.86 5.30 -0.13
CA VAL A 28 -5.05 5.14 1.09
C VAL A 28 -3.83 4.26 0.81
N GLY A 29 -2.63 4.83 0.97
CA GLY A 29 -1.39 4.06 0.99
C GLY A 29 -1.06 3.57 2.40
N VAL A 30 -0.59 2.33 2.55
CA VAL A 30 -0.24 1.76 3.87
C VAL A 30 1.12 1.09 3.84
N ILE A 31 2.01 1.55 4.72
CA ILE A 31 3.30 0.94 4.99
C ILE A 31 3.13 -0.02 6.18
N LEU A 32 3.14 -1.33 5.89
CA LEU A 32 2.87 -2.42 6.84
C LEU A 32 4.11 -2.71 7.72
N ASP A 33 4.52 -1.72 8.52
CA ASP A 33 5.77 -1.79 9.28
C ASP A 33 5.57 -2.32 10.72
N GLY A 34 6.61 -2.97 11.24
CA GLY A 34 6.69 -3.41 12.62
C GLY A 34 6.51 -4.90 12.86
N ASN A 35 6.26 -5.74 11.84
CA ASN A 35 6.02 -7.18 11.99
C ASN A 35 7.13 -7.90 12.77
N ARG A 36 8.41 -7.65 12.45
CA ARG A 36 9.56 -8.26 13.13
C ARG A 36 9.73 -7.75 14.57
N ARG A 37 9.54 -6.44 14.79
CA ARG A 37 9.65 -5.84 16.12
C ARG A 37 8.55 -6.35 17.04
N TRP A 38 7.34 -6.44 16.52
CA TRP A 38 6.21 -7.04 17.22
C TRP A 38 6.49 -8.50 17.60
N ALA A 39 6.91 -9.32 16.66
CA ALA A 39 7.24 -10.72 16.91
C ALA A 39 8.31 -10.85 18.02
N LYS A 40 9.39 -10.07 17.93
CA LYS A 40 10.46 -10.07 18.95
C LYS A 40 9.93 -9.69 20.34
N SER A 41 9.01 -8.72 20.45
CA SER A 41 8.47 -8.25 21.74
C SER A 41 7.67 -9.32 22.49
N ILE A 42 7.16 -10.34 21.79
CA ILE A 42 6.35 -11.43 22.36
C ILE A 42 7.04 -12.81 22.24
N GLY A 43 8.33 -12.85 21.87
CA GLY A 43 9.10 -14.09 21.78
C GLY A 43 8.84 -14.92 20.52
N PHE A 44 8.26 -14.33 19.47
CA PHE A 44 8.00 -14.97 18.18
C PHE A 44 9.15 -14.79 17.19
N THR A 45 9.19 -15.66 16.17
CA THR A 45 10.10 -15.50 15.03
C THR A 45 9.62 -14.40 14.08
N ALA A 46 10.52 -13.88 13.24
CA ALA A 46 10.17 -12.89 12.21
C ALA A 46 9.06 -13.40 11.29
N SER A 47 9.13 -14.66 10.85
CA SER A 47 8.12 -15.31 9.99
C SER A 47 6.75 -15.37 10.65
N GLN A 48 6.69 -15.69 11.95
CA GLN A 48 5.43 -15.67 12.70
C GLN A 48 4.82 -14.25 12.71
N GLY A 49 5.65 -13.22 12.93
CA GLY A 49 5.19 -11.83 12.85
C GLY A 49 4.65 -11.45 11.47
N HIS A 50 5.32 -11.86 10.40
CA HIS A 50 4.85 -11.62 9.03
C HIS A 50 3.55 -12.38 8.72
N ARG A 51 3.36 -13.61 9.20
CA ARG A 51 2.09 -14.35 9.04
C ARG A 51 0.92 -13.67 9.75
N VAL A 52 1.12 -13.21 10.99
CA VAL A 52 0.09 -12.46 11.72
C VAL A 52 -0.25 -11.16 11.00
N GLY A 53 0.77 -10.41 10.56
CA GLY A 53 0.57 -9.19 9.80
C GLY A 53 -0.14 -9.42 8.45
N ALA A 54 0.15 -10.52 7.76
CA ALA A 54 -0.56 -10.90 6.53
C ALA A 54 -2.05 -11.17 6.79
N GLY A 55 -2.38 -11.88 7.87
CA GLY A 55 -3.78 -12.11 8.28
C GLY A 55 -4.55 -10.82 8.59
N LYS A 56 -3.87 -9.79 9.09
CA LYS A 56 -4.46 -8.48 9.40
C LYS A 56 -4.95 -7.73 8.15
N ILE A 57 -4.40 -8.01 6.97
CA ILE A 57 -4.75 -7.31 5.73
C ILE A 57 -6.24 -7.44 5.41
N THR A 58 -6.80 -8.64 5.52
CA THR A 58 -8.23 -8.89 5.24
C THR A 58 -9.15 -8.07 6.13
N GLU A 59 -8.83 -7.97 7.42
CA GLU A 59 -9.60 -7.14 8.37
C GLU A 59 -9.51 -5.66 7.97
N PHE A 60 -8.31 -5.17 7.67
CA PHE A 60 -8.07 -3.78 7.28
C PHE A 60 -8.81 -3.40 6.00
N LEU A 61 -8.77 -4.24 4.98
CA LEU A 61 -9.48 -4.01 3.72
C LEU A 61 -11.00 -3.94 3.94
N GLY A 62 -11.55 -4.79 4.82
CA GLY A 62 -12.95 -4.71 5.21
C GLY A 62 -13.30 -3.38 5.90
N TRP A 63 -12.42 -2.83 6.73
CA TRP A 63 -12.65 -1.52 7.35
C TRP A 63 -12.55 -0.37 6.33
N ALA A 64 -11.62 -0.47 5.37
CA ALA A 64 -11.45 0.52 4.31
C ALA A 64 -12.69 0.57 3.39
N GLU A 65 -13.18 -0.59 2.97
CA GLU A 65 -14.40 -0.73 2.17
C GLU A 65 -15.64 -0.17 2.92
N GLU A 66 -15.77 -0.49 4.20
CA GLU A 66 -16.90 -0.05 5.04
C GLU A 66 -17.03 1.48 5.15
N VAL A 67 -15.92 2.21 5.10
CA VAL A 67 -15.92 3.68 5.17
C VAL A 67 -15.91 4.35 3.80
N GLY A 68 -15.90 3.58 2.71
CA GLY A 68 -16.00 4.10 1.35
C GLY A 68 -14.65 4.50 0.71
N VAL A 69 -13.53 3.95 1.18
CA VAL A 69 -12.24 4.04 0.47
C VAL A 69 -12.34 3.26 -0.84
N GLU A 70 -11.91 3.85 -1.95
CA GLU A 70 -11.99 3.23 -3.28
C GLU A 70 -10.73 2.45 -3.65
N ILE A 71 -9.55 2.91 -3.18
CA ILE A 71 -8.26 2.33 -3.51
C ILE A 71 -7.41 2.21 -2.24
N VAL A 72 -6.78 1.05 -2.07
CA VAL A 72 -5.76 0.83 -1.04
C VAL A 72 -4.48 0.34 -1.71
N THR A 73 -3.35 0.97 -1.42
CA THR A 73 -2.02 0.46 -1.81
C THR A 73 -1.27 -0.03 -0.58
N LEU A 74 -0.97 -1.35 -0.55
CA LEU A 74 -0.28 -2.03 0.55
C LEU A 74 1.18 -2.27 0.21
N TRP A 75 2.12 -1.70 0.97
CA TRP A 75 3.54 -1.99 0.77
C TRP A 75 3.97 -3.23 1.53
N MET A 76 4.02 -4.36 0.83
CA MET A 76 4.36 -5.66 1.40
C MET A 76 5.86 -5.98 1.33
N LEU A 77 6.55 -5.58 0.25
CA LEU A 77 7.98 -5.83 0.07
C LEU A 77 8.65 -4.69 -0.70
N SER A 78 9.64 -4.04 -0.08
CA SER A 78 10.47 -3.04 -0.77
C SER A 78 11.60 -3.69 -1.58
N THR A 79 12.12 -2.95 -2.57
CA THR A 79 13.35 -3.34 -3.28
C THR A 79 14.53 -3.51 -2.32
N ASP A 80 14.65 -2.65 -1.31
CA ASP A 80 15.72 -2.73 -0.29
C ASP A 80 15.64 -4.04 0.52
N ASN A 81 14.44 -4.58 0.72
CA ASN A 81 14.24 -5.82 1.46
C ASN A 81 14.65 -7.08 0.66
N LEU A 82 14.86 -6.98 -0.64
CA LEU A 82 15.36 -8.07 -1.48
C LEU A 82 16.82 -8.43 -1.16
N SER A 83 17.57 -7.55 -0.49
CA SER A 83 18.93 -7.80 -0.03
C SER A 83 19.01 -8.57 1.31
N ARG A 84 17.89 -9.02 1.87
CA ARG A 84 17.87 -9.82 3.10
C ARG A 84 18.53 -11.18 2.90
N GLN A 85 18.86 -11.85 4.02
CA GLN A 85 19.36 -13.23 3.98
C GLN A 85 18.38 -14.12 3.22
N SER A 86 18.90 -15.06 2.42
CA SER A 86 18.12 -15.88 1.48
C SER A 86 16.94 -16.60 2.12
N ASP A 87 17.15 -17.18 3.31
CA ASP A 87 16.11 -17.98 3.98
C ASP A 87 14.97 -17.08 4.51
N GLU A 88 15.30 -15.93 5.13
CA GLU A 88 14.30 -14.96 5.59
C GLU A 88 13.51 -14.39 4.40
N LEU A 89 14.18 -14.10 3.29
CA LEU A 89 13.52 -13.58 2.08
C LEU A 89 12.59 -14.62 1.47
N SER A 90 13.04 -15.87 1.33
CA SER A 90 12.24 -16.96 0.76
C SER A 90 10.97 -17.22 1.58
N GLU A 91 11.08 -17.26 2.92
CA GLU A 91 9.91 -17.39 3.80
C GLU A 91 8.96 -16.19 3.66
N LEU A 92 9.47 -14.97 3.60
CA LEU A 92 8.66 -13.76 3.43
C LEU A 92 7.92 -13.77 2.09
N LEU A 93 8.59 -14.13 1.00
CA LEU A 93 7.97 -14.24 -0.32
C LEU A 93 6.85 -15.29 -0.34
N ALA A 94 7.08 -16.45 0.29
CA ALA A 94 6.04 -17.46 0.42
C ALA A 94 4.82 -16.97 1.22
N ILE A 95 5.03 -16.23 2.32
CA ILE A 95 3.95 -15.63 3.11
C ILE A 95 3.17 -14.62 2.28
N ILE A 96 3.86 -13.76 1.53
CA ILE A 96 3.22 -12.75 0.65
C ILE A 96 2.38 -13.44 -0.42
N SER A 97 2.95 -14.44 -1.12
CA SER A 97 2.24 -15.18 -2.17
C SER A 97 0.97 -15.84 -1.61
N GLN A 98 1.06 -16.52 -0.45
CA GLN A 98 -0.08 -17.12 0.22
C GLN A 98 -1.15 -16.09 0.61
N ALA A 99 -0.73 -14.94 1.14
CA ALA A 99 -1.65 -13.86 1.54
C ALA A 99 -2.40 -13.30 0.33
N VAL A 100 -1.71 -13.05 -0.79
CA VAL A 100 -2.33 -12.52 -2.02
C VAL A 100 -3.28 -13.54 -2.63
N SER A 101 -2.90 -14.83 -2.66
CA SER A 101 -3.77 -15.91 -3.11
C SER A 101 -5.04 -16.01 -2.25
N ALA A 102 -4.90 -15.94 -0.92
CA ALA A 102 -6.04 -15.94 -0.01
C ALA A 102 -6.98 -14.73 -0.22
N LEU A 103 -6.42 -13.55 -0.48
CA LEU A 103 -7.21 -12.36 -0.81
C LEU A 103 -7.97 -12.55 -2.12
N SER A 104 -7.32 -13.06 -3.17
CA SER A 104 -7.95 -13.36 -4.47
C SER A 104 -9.12 -14.34 -4.30
N GLN A 105 -8.92 -15.42 -3.54
CA GLN A 105 -9.94 -16.45 -3.28
C GLN A 105 -11.17 -15.93 -2.52
N THR A 106 -11.08 -14.78 -1.84
CA THR A 106 -12.27 -14.14 -1.22
C THR A 106 -13.29 -13.69 -2.28
N GLY A 107 -12.84 -13.43 -3.51
CA GLY A 107 -13.68 -12.88 -4.58
C GLY A 107 -14.27 -11.49 -4.30
N LYS A 108 -13.74 -10.77 -3.30
CA LYS A 108 -14.30 -9.48 -2.86
C LYS A 108 -13.68 -8.27 -3.56
N TRP A 109 -12.35 -8.28 -3.71
CA TRP A 109 -11.59 -7.10 -4.12
C TRP A 109 -10.85 -7.32 -5.44
N HIS A 110 -10.81 -6.29 -6.26
CA HIS A 110 -9.93 -6.28 -7.43
C HIS A 110 -8.47 -6.11 -6.97
N LEU A 111 -7.61 -7.09 -7.28
CA LEU A 111 -6.20 -7.07 -6.92
C LEU A 111 -5.35 -6.65 -8.11
N ARG A 112 -4.40 -5.75 -7.88
CA ARG A 112 -3.38 -5.34 -8.83
C ARG A 112 -2.01 -5.47 -8.18
N ILE A 113 -1.07 -6.12 -8.85
CA ILE A 113 0.32 -6.17 -8.40
C ILE A 113 1.05 -4.95 -8.95
N VAL A 114 1.72 -4.22 -8.07
CA VAL A 114 2.55 -3.06 -8.42
C VAL A 114 3.98 -3.28 -7.91
N GLY A 115 4.97 -2.85 -8.71
CA GLY A 115 6.38 -3.09 -8.46
C GLY A 115 7.04 -3.92 -9.55
N ASP A 116 8.34 -4.14 -9.44
CA ASP A 116 9.12 -4.87 -10.44
C ASP A 116 9.20 -6.36 -10.12
N LEU A 117 8.29 -7.14 -10.70
CA LEU A 117 8.24 -8.59 -10.52
C LEU A 117 9.44 -9.32 -11.12
N ARG A 118 10.24 -8.68 -12.00
CA ARG A 118 11.48 -9.23 -12.56
C ARG A 118 12.57 -9.41 -11.48
N LEU A 119 12.43 -8.72 -10.35
CA LEU A 119 13.32 -8.81 -9.20
C LEU A 119 13.01 -10.01 -8.28
N LEU A 120 11.92 -10.74 -8.55
CA LEU A 120 11.46 -11.87 -7.74
C LEU A 120 11.75 -13.20 -8.44
N PRO A 121 11.84 -14.32 -7.69
CA PRO A 121 11.81 -15.65 -8.27
C PRO A 121 10.57 -15.85 -9.15
N GLU A 122 10.73 -16.53 -10.30
CA GLU A 122 9.65 -16.60 -11.31
C GLU A 122 8.40 -17.35 -10.81
N ASP A 123 8.57 -18.35 -9.97
CA ASP A 123 7.46 -19.05 -9.32
C ASP A 123 6.59 -18.10 -8.46
N ILE A 124 7.23 -17.22 -7.69
CA ILE A 124 6.55 -16.19 -6.90
C ILE A 124 5.88 -15.14 -7.81
N ALA A 125 6.63 -14.64 -8.80
CA ALA A 125 6.10 -13.65 -9.73
C ALA A 125 4.87 -14.20 -10.50
N SER A 126 4.94 -15.44 -10.97
CA SER A 126 3.83 -16.11 -11.64
C SER A 126 2.62 -16.32 -10.72
N SER A 127 2.84 -16.76 -9.47
CA SER A 127 1.77 -16.91 -8.48
C SER A 127 1.05 -15.60 -8.18
N LEU A 128 1.80 -14.49 -8.04
CA LEU A 128 1.23 -13.16 -7.81
C LEU A 128 0.39 -12.67 -9.00
N ARG A 129 0.91 -12.84 -10.24
CA ARG A 129 0.16 -12.49 -11.47
C ARG A 129 -1.13 -13.31 -11.58
N GLN A 130 -1.06 -14.62 -11.35
CA GLN A 130 -2.22 -15.50 -11.38
C GLN A 130 -3.28 -15.05 -10.36
N SER A 131 -2.89 -14.81 -9.11
CA SER A 131 -3.81 -14.36 -8.07
C SER A 131 -4.50 -13.04 -8.42
N ALA A 132 -3.79 -12.09 -9.06
CA ALA A 132 -4.39 -10.85 -9.53
C ALA A 132 -5.39 -11.09 -10.67
N GLN A 133 -5.06 -11.97 -11.63
CA GLN A 133 -5.94 -12.32 -12.76
C GLN A 133 -7.23 -13.05 -12.31
N GLU A 134 -7.13 -13.88 -11.27
CA GLU A 134 -8.27 -14.62 -10.70
C GLU A 134 -9.16 -13.72 -9.82
N SER A 135 -8.70 -12.54 -9.43
CA SER A 135 -9.51 -11.58 -8.66
C SER A 135 -10.59 -10.92 -9.53
N PRO A 136 -11.69 -10.42 -8.95
CA PRO A 136 -12.73 -9.72 -9.70
C PRO A 136 -12.16 -8.56 -10.52
N SER A 137 -12.60 -8.42 -11.76
CA SER A 137 -12.16 -7.30 -12.64
C SER A 137 -12.66 -5.93 -12.17
N LYS A 138 -13.70 -5.90 -11.34
CA LYS A 138 -14.29 -4.69 -10.73
C LYS A 138 -14.77 -5.01 -9.32
N SER A 139 -14.57 -4.08 -8.42
CA SER A 139 -15.07 -4.13 -7.04
C SER A 139 -15.23 -2.71 -6.49
N ALA A 140 -15.91 -2.57 -5.35
CA ALA A 140 -16.05 -1.28 -4.66
C ALA A 140 -14.70 -0.77 -4.14
N LEU A 141 -13.79 -1.68 -3.78
CA LEU A 141 -12.43 -1.39 -3.33
C LEU A 141 -11.42 -2.09 -4.23
N SER A 142 -10.52 -1.33 -4.86
CA SER A 142 -9.35 -1.84 -5.58
C SER A 142 -8.14 -1.89 -4.65
N VAL A 143 -7.35 -2.96 -4.73
CA VAL A 143 -6.20 -3.19 -3.85
C VAL A 143 -4.93 -3.35 -4.65
N ASN A 144 -4.03 -2.38 -4.55
CA ASN A 144 -2.68 -2.47 -5.09
C ASN A 144 -1.76 -3.16 -4.08
N ILE A 145 -1.13 -4.24 -4.50
CA ILE A 145 -0.18 -5.03 -3.71
C ILE A 145 1.22 -4.67 -4.18
N ALA A 146 1.94 -3.85 -3.42
CA ALA A 146 3.28 -3.39 -3.76
C ALA A 146 4.33 -4.41 -3.28
N VAL A 147 4.93 -5.16 -4.24
CA VAL A 147 5.94 -6.19 -4.01
C VAL A 147 7.12 -5.98 -4.95
N GLY A 148 8.36 -6.02 -4.43
CA GLY A 148 9.52 -5.59 -5.20
C GLY A 148 9.43 -4.11 -5.58
N TYR A 149 8.80 -3.32 -4.72
CA TYR A 149 8.48 -1.93 -4.98
C TYR A 149 9.48 -0.97 -4.32
N GLY A 150 9.89 0.05 -5.06
CA GLY A 150 10.68 1.17 -4.55
C GLY A 150 10.46 2.40 -5.42
N GLY A 151 10.04 3.53 -4.85
CA GLY A 151 9.65 4.71 -5.62
C GLY A 151 10.76 5.29 -6.48
N ARG A 152 12.03 5.25 -6.03
CA ARG A 152 13.15 5.66 -6.89
C ARG A 152 13.33 4.73 -8.08
N HIS A 153 13.17 3.43 -7.86
CA HIS A 153 13.24 2.43 -8.92
C HIS A 153 12.08 2.62 -9.92
N GLU A 154 10.87 2.81 -9.42
CA GLU A 154 9.68 3.10 -10.22
C GLU A 154 9.86 4.32 -11.13
N ILE A 155 10.37 5.44 -10.59
CA ILE A 155 10.63 6.66 -11.38
C ILE A 155 11.63 6.38 -12.51
N VAL A 156 12.70 5.63 -12.23
CA VAL A 156 13.69 5.26 -13.26
C VAL A 156 13.06 4.38 -14.34
N GLU A 157 12.23 3.40 -13.97
CA GLU A 157 11.52 2.56 -14.95
C GLU A 157 10.52 3.39 -15.77
N ALA A 158 9.77 4.31 -15.14
CA ALA A 158 8.87 5.21 -15.85
C ALA A 158 9.61 6.08 -16.89
N VAL A 159 10.74 6.67 -16.53
CA VAL A 159 11.59 7.44 -17.46
C VAL A 159 12.09 6.55 -18.62
N ARG A 160 12.47 5.30 -18.33
CA ARG A 160 12.88 4.35 -19.39
C ARG A 160 11.74 4.08 -20.37
N GLU A 161 10.51 3.92 -19.89
CA GLU A 161 9.35 3.73 -20.78
C GLU A 161 9.09 4.96 -21.63
N VAL A 162 9.15 6.18 -21.06
CA VAL A 162 9.03 7.43 -21.82
C VAL A 162 10.05 7.50 -22.95
N ILE A 163 11.32 7.12 -22.69
CA ILE A 163 12.39 7.10 -23.69
C ILE A 163 12.12 6.03 -24.77
N ARG A 164 11.64 4.85 -24.39
CA ARG A 164 11.27 3.78 -25.34
C ARG A 164 10.15 4.21 -26.27
N ASP A 165 9.12 4.81 -25.70
CA ASP A 165 7.97 5.31 -26.47
C ASP A 165 8.37 6.42 -27.45
N ALA A 166 9.25 7.33 -27.04
CA ALA A 166 9.81 8.35 -27.92
C ALA A 166 10.62 7.70 -29.07
N GLY A 167 11.46 6.70 -28.75
CA GLY A 167 12.21 5.95 -29.75
C GLY A 167 11.31 5.22 -30.76
N GLN A 168 10.21 4.61 -30.30
CA GLN A 168 9.23 3.95 -31.19
C GLN A 168 8.53 4.93 -32.15
N ARG A 169 8.37 6.20 -31.73
CA ARG A 169 7.84 7.27 -32.56
C ARG A 169 8.88 7.89 -33.49
N GLY A 170 10.16 7.47 -33.40
CA GLY A 170 11.27 8.04 -34.16
C GLY A 170 11.72 9.44 -33.69
N GLU A 171 11.35 9.81 -32.46
CA GLU A 171 11.66 11.08 -31.84
C GLU A 171 13.13 11.12 -31.39
N SER A 172 13.82 12.22 -31.65
CA SER A 172 15.18 12.43 -31.14
C SER A 172 15.18 12.76 -29.65
N LEU A 173 16.31 12.54 -28.97
CA LEU A 173 16.46 12.89 -27.55
C LEU A 173 16.28 14.40 -27.29
N GLU A 174 16.64 15.25 -28.24
CA GLU A 174 16.51 16.70 -28.13
C GLU A 174 15.04 17.13 -28.22
N GLU A 175 14.28 16.53 -29.12
CA GLU A 175 12.83 16.73 -29.22
C GLU A 175 12.14 16.25 -27.94
N LEU A 176 12.47 15.04 -27.47
CA LEU A 176 11.94 14.53 -26.21
C LEU A 176 12.25 15.48 -25.04
N ALA A 177 13.52 15.91 -24.89
CA ALA A 177 13.92 16.80 -23.80
C ALA A 177 13.20 18.15 -23.83
N SER A 178 12.88 18.67 -25.03
CA SER A 178 12.18 19.96 -25.18
C SER A 178 10.71 19.92 -24.77
N ARG A 179 10.04 18.74 -24.88
CA ARG A 179 8.60 18.60 -24.61
C ARG A 179 8.27 17.85 -23.31
N LEU A 180 9.26 17.13 -22.71
CA LEU A 180 9.05 16.28 -21.54
C LEU A 180 8.41 17.06 -20.39
N LYS A 181 7.32 16.50 -19.86
CA LYS A 181 6.58 17.04 -18.71
C LYS A 181 6.53 15.99 -17.59
N ASP A 182 6.22 16.45 -16.39
CA ASP A 182 5.93 15.59 -15.24
C ASP A 182 4.79 14.61 -15.50
N SER A 183 3.75 15.01 -16.25
CA SER A 183 2.66 14.12 -16.68
C SER A 183 3.15 12.92 -17.49
N ASP A 184 4.16 13.10 -18.36
CA ASP A 184 4.70 12.00 -19.19
C ASP A 184 5.34 10.91 -18.30
N ILE A 185 5.96 11.29 -17.19
CA ILE A 185 6.50 10.36 -16.21
C ILE A 185 5.37 9.75 -15.38
N ALA A 186 4.41 10.58 -14.92
CA ALA A 186 3.32 10.14 -14.07
C ALA A 186 2.46 9.06 -14.73
N GLU A 187 2.19 9.16 -16.04
CA GLU A 187 1.44 8.18 -16.83
C GLU A 187 2.11 6.80 -16.89
N HIS A 188 3.44 6.74 -16.75
CA HIS A 188 4.23 5.51 -16.79
C HIS A 188 4.55 4.93 -15.41
N LEU A 189 4.11 5.56 -14.33
CA LEU A 189 4.20 4.98 -12.99
C LEU A 189 3.27 3.78 -12.85
N TYR A 190 3.57 2.86 -11.93
CA TYR A 190 2.78 1.64 -11.74
C TYR A 190 1.29 1.89 -11.44
N THR A 191 0.96 3.07 -10.94
CA THR A 191 -0.41 3.52 -10.62
C THR A 191 -0.83 4.75 -11.42
N GLY A 192 -0.20 5.01 -12.59
CA GLY A 192 -0.43 6.22 -13.38
C GLY A 192 -1.85 6.39 -13.91
N ASP A 193 -2.64 5.32 -13.96
CA ASP A 193 -4.06 5.31 -14.33
C ASP A 193 -5.02 5.49 -13.14
N GLN A 194 -4.48 5.66 -11.92
CA GLN A 194 -5.23 5.82 -10.68
C GLN A 194 -4.98 7.19 -10.05
N PRO A 195 -5.89 7.71 -9.21
CA PRO A 195 -5.63 8.90 -8.43
C PRO A 195 -4.50 8.66 -7.43
N ASP A 196 -3.70 9.70 -7.19
CA ASP A 196 -2.69 9.71 -6.16
C ASP A 196 -3.27 9.43 -4.77
N PRO A 197 -2.48 8.89 -3.81
CA PRO A 197 -2.97 8.65 -2.47
C PRO A 197 -3.30 9.97 -1.75
N ASP A 198 -4.50 10.05 -1.20
CA ASP A 198 -4.91 11.17 -0.35
C ASP A 198 -4.28 11.09 1.04
N LEU A 199 -4.13 9.87 1.54
CA LEU A 199 -3.60 9.56 2.87
C LEU A 199 -2.60 8.42 2.80
N VAL A 200 -1.41 8.62 3.40
CA VAL A 200 -0.44 7.55 3.62
C VAL A 200 -0.33 7.27 5.12
N ILE A 201 -0.59 6.02 5.51
CA ILE A 201 -0.47 5.55 6.88
C ILE A 201 0.81 4.72 7.01
N ARG A 202 1.64 5.02 8.01
CA ARG A 202 2.76 4.16 8.40
C ARG A 202 2.62 3.73 9.84
N THR A 203 2.68 2.42 10.07
CA THR A 203 2.68 1.81 11.40
C THR A 203 4.07 1.78 12.01
N SER A 204 4.20 1.45 13.31
CA SER A 204 5.45 1.26 14.06
C SER A 204 6.20 2.50 14.54
N GLY A 205 5.58 3.69 14.52
CA GLY A 205 6.18 4.93 15.03
C GLY A 205 7.26 5.56 14.15
N GLU A 206 7.63 4.94 13.04
CA GLU A 206 8.62 5.47 12.11
C GLU A 206 8.06 6.62 11.28
N GLN A 207 8.72 7.79 11.29
CA GLN A 207 8.26 9.03 10.65
C GLN A 207 8.99 9.32 9.35
N ARG A 208 9.00 8.35 8.42
CA ARG A 208 9.60 8.49 7.07
C ARG A 208 8.85 7.64 6.05
N LEU A 209 8.90 8.01 4.77
CA LEU A 209 8.27 7.25 3.67
C LEU A 209 9.10 6.07 3.19
N SER A 210 10.40 6.07 3.44
CA SER A 210 11.35 5.05 2.99
C SER A 210 11.28 4.72 1.49
N GLY A 211 10.81 5.66 0.66
CA GLY A 211 10.66 5.46 -0.77
C GLY A 211 9.29 4.95 -1.25
N PHE A 212 8.32 4.82 -0.35
CA PHE A 212 6.97 4.42 -0.73
C PHE A 212 6.22 5.55 -1.45
N MET A 213 5.78 5.29 -2.69
CA MET A 213 4.98 6.19 -3.52
C MET A 213 5.46 7.66 -3.51
N ILE A 214 6.81 7.87 -3.59
CA ILE A 214 7.40 9.21 -3.40
C ILE A 214 6.96 10.24 -4.42
N TRP A 215 6.67 9.83 -5.66
CA TRP A 215 6.12 10.72 -6.67
C TRP A 215 4.66 11.03 -6.38
N GLN A 216 3.86 9.98 -6.21
CA GLN A 216 2.42 10.07 -6.05
C GLN A 216 2.00 10.70 -4.71
N SER A 217 2.84 10.60 -3.66
CA SER A 217 2.53 11.13 -2.33
C SER A 217 2.91 12.60 -2.12
N ALA A 218 3.31 13.32 -3.18
CA ALA A 218 3.72 14.72 -3.10
C ALA A 218 2.67 15.63 -2.42
N HIS A 219 1.40 15.31 -2.57
CA HIS A 219 0.28 16.06 -1.98
C HIS A 219 -0.56 15.25 -0.98
N SER A 220 -0.05 14.08 -0.58
CA SER A 220 -0.72 13.22 0.41
C SER A 220 -0.63 13.78 1.82
N GLU A 221 -1.64 13.51 2.63
CA GLU A 221 -1.53 13.62 4.08
C GLU A 221 -0.84 12.39 4.67
N PHE A 222 -0.02 12.58 5.70
CA PHE A 222 0.70 11.50 6.36
C PHE A 222 0.17 11.29 7.78
N TYR A 223 -0.05 10.03 8.13
CA TYR A 223 -0.39 9.60 9.48
C TYR A 223 0.59 8.55 9.97
N PHE A 224 1.41 8.89 10.94
CA PHE A 224 2.35 8.00 11.59
C PHE A 224 1.72 7.43 12.87
N CYS A 225 1.56 6.11 12.91
CA CYS A 225 0.94 5.38 14.01
C CYS A 225 2.00 4.61 14.80
N GLU A 226 2.00 4.77 16.12
CA GLU A 226 2.96 4.08 17.01
C GLU A 226 2.73 2.56 17.07
N THR A 227 1.51 2.11 16.78
CA THR A 227 1.14 0.69 16.82
C THR A 227 1.87 -0.09 15.73
N TYR A 228 2.42 -1.26 16.05
CA TYR A 228 2.93 -2.21 15.07
C TYR A 228 1.80 -2.78 14.20
N TRP A 229 2.11 -3.10 12.94
CA TRP A 229 1.08 -3.58 12.01
C TRP A 229 0.24 -4.78 12.51
N PRO A 230 0.81 -5.84 13.12
CA PRO A 230 0.00 -6.94 13.65
C PRO A 230 -1.04 -6.53 14.71
N ASP A 231 -0.75 -5.49 15.49
CA ASP A 231 -1.64 -4.96 16.52
C ASP A 231 -2.52 -3.79 16.03
N PHE A 232 -2.41 -3.40 14.75
CA PHE A 232 -3.20 -2.33 14.18
C PHE A 232 -4.69 -2.66 14.20
N ARG A 233 -5.51 -1.78 14.74
CA ARG A 233 -6.94 -2.00 14.98
C ARG A 233 -7.79 -1.00 14.21
N LYS A 234 -9.06 -1.30 14.09
CA LYS A 234 -10.04 -0.42 13.46
C LYS A 234 -10.06 0.99 14.05
N ILE A 235 -9.92 1.13 15.37
CA ILE A 235 -9.83 2.44 16.01
C ILE A 235 -8.60 3.24 15.57
N ASP A 236 -7.48 2.58 15.30
CA ASP A 236 -6.26 3.24 14.86
C ASP A 236 -6.43 3.76 13.42
N PHE A 237 -7.10 2.97 12.56
CA PHE A 237 -7.51 3.40 11.22
C PHE A 237 -8.51 4.57 11.27
N LEU A 238 -9.56 4.49 12.09
CA LEU A 238 -10.52 5.58 12.24
C LEU A 238 -9.89 6.87 12.79
N ARG A 239 -8.85 6.76 13.63
CA ARG A 239 -8.05 7.93 14.08
C ARG A 239 -7.29 8.56 12.93
N ALA A 240 -6.70 7.75 12.05
CA ALA A 240 -6.02 8.25 10.85
C ALA A 240 -6.99 9.00 9.94
N LEU A 241 -8.18 8.42 9.69
CA LEU A 241 -9.23 9.08 8.91
C LEU A 241 -9.72 10.39 9.56
N ARG A 242 -9.87 10.41 10.89
CA ARG A 242 -10.24 11.63 11.60
C ARG A 242 -9.18 12.71 11.48
N ALA A 243 -7.90 12.33 11.60
CA ALA A 243 -6.79 13.28 11.43
C ALA A 243 -6.78 13.86 10.00
N TYR A 244 -7.00 13.02 8.98
CA TYR A 244 -7.16 13.45 7.60
C TYR A 244 -8.33 14.42 7.43
N ALA A 245 -9.51 14.07 7.94
CA ALA A 245 -10.73 14.87 7.83
C ALA A 245 -10.68 16.23 8.57
N GLN A 246 -9.76 16.38 9.52
CA GLN A 246 -9.56 17.61 10.29
C GLN A 246 -8.57 18.58 9.63
N ARG A 247 -7.76 18.11 8.67
CA ARG A 247 -6.80 18.96 7.97
C ARG A 247 -7.49 19.75 6.86
N GLU A 248 -7.30 21.05 6.86
CA GLU A 248 -7.69 21.88 5.73
C GLU A 248 -6.70 21.62 4.59
N ARG A 249 -7.18 21.01 3.51
CA ARG A 249 -6.37 20.86 2.27
C ARG A 249 -6.22 22.21 1.60
N ARG A 250 -5.25 23.02 2.04
CA ARG A 250 -4.86 24.26 1.38
C ARG A 250 -3.98 23.92 0.19
N MET A 251 -4.58 23.67 -0.96
CA MET A 251 -3.87 23.54 -2.22
C MET A 251 -3.48 24.93 -2.75
N GLY A 252 -2.52 25.61 -2.09
CA GLY A 252 -1.82 26.79 -2.64
C GLY A 252 -2.70 27.90 -3.25
N LYS A 253 -3.93 28.12 -2.75
CA LYS A 253 -4.78 29.25 -3.14
C LYS A 253 -4.58 30.42 -2.20
#